data_a6c97b43688fd259f3758cee92146fbb
#
_entry.id   a6c97b43688fd259f3758cee92146fbb
#
_cell.length_a   1.000
_cell.length_b   1.000
_cell.length_c   1.000
_cell.angle_alpha   90.00
_cell.angle_beta   90.00
_cell.angle_gamma   90.00
#
_symmetry.space_group_name_H-M   'P 1'
#
loop_
_entity.id
_entity.type
_entity.pdbx_description
1 polymer ?
#
loop_
_entity_poly.entity_id
_entity_poly.type
_entity_poly.pdbx_seq_one_letter_code
_entity_poly.pdbx_strand_id
1 'polypeptide(L)'
;MNIALVSGLIILVLLVVMLIAGVPIAIALGVSSVCAILPVMNLDVAVLTGCQRIFSGISVFSLLAIPFFILAGNIMNKGGIAVRLINLAKLITGRAPGALAQTNILANMLFGSISGSGTAAASAMGSIIGPIEKEEGYDPNFSAAVNIATAPTGLLIPPSNVMITYSLVSGGTSVAALFMAGYIPGALWGIACMLVVYVIAKKKGYRAKNLFTAKEAGKIVLQALPCLLLIVIVIGGIIFGVFTATEGSVVAVVYSLCLSLFVYRSITIKEIPQILKDSAEMTGIIIFLIGVSSIMSWVMAFTNIPTLVSSALLSVSSNKIVILLLINVILLIVGTFMDMTPACLIFTPIFLPVCTALGMNTIHFGIMMIFNLCIGTITPPVGTTLFVGVKVGKVQIETVFKQLLVYFAAIFVVLMFVTYIPALSLWLPKMMGYI
;
A
#
# COMPACT_ATOMS: atom_id res chain seq x y z
N MET A 1 14.14 8.26 36.81
CA MET A 1 14.31 8.36 35.33
C MET A 1 13.01 7.92 34.67
N ASN A 2 12.46 8.67 33.74
CA ASN A 2 11.17 8.32 33.13
C ASN A 2 11.36 7.06 32.24
N ILE A 3 10.77 5.93 32.66
CA ILE A 3 10.90 4.62 31.99
C ILE A 3 10.50 4.73 30.51
N ALA A 4 9.42 5.46 30.22
CA ALA A 4 8.97 5.68 28.84
C ALA A 4 10.05 6.35 27.98
N LEU A 5 10.75 7.33 28.53
CA LEU A 5 11.81 8.04 27.81
C LEU A 5 13.03 7.15 27.57
N VAL A 6 13.44 6.36 28.58
CA VAL A 6 14.58 5.44 28.45
C VAL A 6 14.29 4.34 27.44
N SER A 7 13.16 3.66 27.58
CA SER A 7 12.76 2.60 26.65
C SER A 7 12.54 3.14 25.23
N GLY A 8 11.93 4.32 25.10
CA GLY A 8 11.75 4.98 23.81
C GLY A 8 13.06 5.34 23.12
N LEU A 9 14.04 5.86 23.86
CA LEU A 9 15.38 6.14 23.34
C LEU A 9 16.13 4.86 22.94
N ILE A 10 16.03 3.78 23.73
CA ILE A 10 16.64 2.50 23.38
C ILE A 10 16.05 1.97 22.06
N ILE A 11 14.72 1.98 21.91
CA ILE A 11 14.09 1.57 20.64
C ILE A 11 14.60 2.42 19.48
N LEU A 12 14.53 3.73 19.60
CA LEU A 12 14.90 4.66 18.54
C LEU A 12 16.36 4.49 18.12
N VAL A 13 17.28 4.52 19.08
CA VAL A 13 18.72 4.48 18.81
C VAL A 13 19.11 3.12 18.25
N LEU A 14 18.71 2.01 18.88
CA LEU A 14 19.06 0.69 18.40
C LEU A 14 18.44 0.38 17.03
N LEU A 15 17.18 0.74 16.84
CA LEU A 15 16.51 0.55 15.55
C LEU A 15 17.25 1.28 14.44
N VAL A 16 17.54 2.58 14.64
CA VAL A 16 18.24 3.40 13.63
C VAL A 16 19.65 2.88 13.37
N VAL A 17 20.43 2.57 14.42
CA VAL A 17 21.80 2.06 14.28
C VAL A 17 21.81 0.71 13.52
N MET A 18 20.89 -0.21 13.87
CA MET A 18 20.80 -1.51 13.20
C MET A 18 20.37 -1.37 11.74
N LEU A 19 19.44 -0.46 11.44
CA LEU A 19 19.04 -0.20 10.05
C LEU A 19 20.18 0.39 9.23
N ILE A 20 20.94 1.34 9.77
CA ILE A 20 22.13 1.90 9.11
C ILE A 20 23.20 0.82 8.89
N ALA A 21 23.34 -0.11 9.84
CA ALA A 21 24.23 -1.27 9.71
C ALA A 21 23.74 -2.32 8.69
N GLY A 22 22.58 -2.12 8.05
CA GLY A 22 22.03 -3.04 7.05
C GLY A 22 21.35 -4.27 7.63
N VAL A 23 21.02 -4.28 8.92
CA VAL A 23 20.29 -5.39 9.56
C VAL A 23 18.83 -5.41 9.07
N PRO A 24 18.27 -6.59 8.73
CA PRO A 24 16.87 -6.70 8.32
C PRO A 24 15.92 -6.11 9.36
N ILE A 25 14.91 -5.36 8.89
CA ILE A 25 13.97 -4.58 9.74
C ILE A 25 13.34 -5.44 10.84
N ALA A 26 12.93 -6.67 10.54
CA ALA A 26 12.32 -7.56 11.53
C ALA A 26 13.27 -7.89 12.70
N ILE A 27 14.56 -8.12 12.40
CA ILE A 27 15.59 -8.38 13.42
C ILE A 27 15.84 -7.11 14.24
N ALA A 28 16.01 -5.98 13.56
CA ALA A 28 16.21 -4.68 14.22
C ALA A 28 15.05 -4.34 15.17
N LEU A 29 13.80 -4.57 14.76
CA LEU A 29 12.60 -4.39 15.58
C LEU A 29 12.61 -5.31 16.81
N GLY A 30 12.89 -6.60 16.61
CA GLY A 30 12.87 -7.59 17.71
C GLY A 30 13.92 -7.27 18.76
N VAL A 31 15.16 -7.07 18.33
CA VAL A 31 16.29 -6.78 19.23
C VAL A 31 16.07 -5.45 19.97
N SER A 32 15.72 -4.39 19.26
CA SER A 32 15.47 -3.08 19.89
C SER A 32 14.33 -3.13 20.90
N SER A 33 13.28 -3.90 20.62
CA SER A 33 12.12 -4.04 21.51
C SER A 33 12.48 -4.83 22.77
N VAL A 34 13.20 -5.96 22.63
CA VAL A 34 13.66 -6.75 23.78
C VAL A 34 14.65 -5.95 24.64
N CYS A 35 15.59 -5.23 24.02
CA CYS A 35 16.51 -4.36 24.76
C CYS A 35 15.81 -3.22 25.50
N ALA A 36 14.74 -2.67 24.91
CA ALA A 36 13.99 -1.55 25.50
C ALA A 36 13.22 -1.89 26.76
N ILE A 37 12.89 -3.17 27.00
CA ILE A 37 12.19 -3.61 28.20
C ILE A 37 13.15 -4.04 29.34
N LEU A 38 14.45 -4.23 29.05
CA LEU A 38 15.46 -4.62 30.06
C LEU A 38 15.59 -3.67 31.24
N PRO A 39 15.38 -2.34 31.12
CA PRO A 39 15.36 -1.47 32.29
C PRO A 39 14.26 -1.80 33.32
N VAL A 40 13.24 -2.57 32.91
CA VAL A 40 12.06 -2.92 33.75
C VAL A 40 12.01 -4.39 34.10
N MET A 41 12.58 -5.26 33.26
CA MET A 41 12.55 -6.71 33.40
C MET A 41 13.94 -7.32 33.23
N ASN A 42 14.18 -8.50 33.82
CA ASN A 42 15.38 -9.28 33.55
C ASN A 42 15.32 -9.90 32.15
N LEU A 43 16.47 -10.31 31.62
CA LEU A 43 16.61 -10.82 30.27
C LEU A 43 15.74 -12.07 30.01
N ASP A 44 15.69 -13.00 30.95
CA ASP A 44 14.95 -14.26 30.79
C ASP A 44 13.45 -14.00 30.62
N VAL A 45 12.87 -13.12 31.45
CA VAL A 45 11.47 -12.74 31.40
C VAL A 45 11.20 -11.91 30.10
N ALA A 46 12.11 -11.02 29.72
CA ALA A 46 11.98 -10.22 28.51
C ALA A 46 11.96 -11.10 27.24
N VAL A 47 12.86 -12.08 27.14
CA VAL A 47 12.92 -13.01 26.01
C VAL A 47 11.71 -13.92 25.99
N LEU A 48 11.32 -14.52 27.13
CA LEU A 48 10.15 -15.38 27.21
C LEU A 48 8.88 -14.64 26.81
N THR A 49 8.69 -13.42 27.33
CA THR A 49 7.55 -12.57 26.97
C THR A 49 7.60 -12.20 25.50
N GLY A 50 8.78 -11.90 24.97
CA GLY A 50 8.98 -11.64 23.54
C GLY A 50 8.50 -12.81 22.68
N CYS A 51 8.92 -14.04 22.99
CA CYS A 51 8.46 -15.24 22.29
C CYS A 51 6.94 -15.42 22.36
N GLN A 52 6.35 -15.22 23.54
CA GLN A 52 4.89 -15.29 23.71
C GLN A 52 4.16 -14.24 22.88
N ARG A 53 4.71 -13.01 22.79
CA ARG A 53 4.12 -11.94 21.98
C ARG A 53 4.23 -12.21 20.48
N ILE A 54 5.35 -12.76 20.00
CA ILE A 54 5.46 -13.21 18.60
C ILE A 54 4.37 -14.23 18.30
N PHE A 55 4.28 -15.29 19.14
CA PHE A 55 3.29 -16.35 18.93
C PHE A 55 1.86 -15.82 18.94
N SER A 56 1.48 -15.04 19.94
CA SER A 56 0.13 -14.45 20.02
C SER A 56 -0.16 -13.48 18.87
N GLY A 57 0.86 -12.74 18.41
CA GLY A 57 0.75 -11.79 17.32
C GLY A 57 0.50 -12.44 15.96
N ILE A 58 1.00 -13.66 15.74
CA ILE A 58 0.78 -14.41 14.49
C ILE A 58 -0.38 -15.40 14.57
N SER A 59 -0.87 -15.71 15.77
CA SER A 59 -1.97 -16.67 15.99
C SER A 59 -3.36 -16.06 15.85
N VAL A 60 -3.51 -15.09 14.93
CA VAL A 60 -4.77 -14.39 14.66
C VAL A 60 -5.35 -14.88 13.34
N PHE A 61 -6.58 -15.41 13.36
CA PHE A 61 -7.22 -16.02 12.18
C PHE A 61 -7.31 -15.08 10.97
N SER A 62 -7.60 -13.80 11.20
CA SER A 62 -7.71 -12.81 10.12
C SER A 62 -6.39 -12.55 9.38
N LEU A 63 -5.24 -12.93 9.96
CA LEU A 63 -3.93 -12.88 9.27
C LEU A 63 -3.85 -13.80 8.07
N LEU A 64 -4.65 -14.89 8.03
CA LEU A 64 -4.70 -15.79 6.87
C LEU A 64 -5.16 -15.10 5.59
N ALA A 65 -5.82 -13.97 5.67
CA ALA A 65 -6.17 -13.18 4.49
C ALA A 65 -4.93 -12.69 3.72
N ILE A 66 -3.84 -12.36 4.41
CA ILE A 66 -2.61 -11.83 3.79
C ILE A 66 -1.97 -12.85 2.85
N PRO A 67 -1.63 -14.10 3.27
CA PRO A 67 -1.04 -15.09 2.37
C PRO A 67 -1.93 -15.41 1.17
N PHE A 68 -3.24 -15.49 1.35
CA PHE A 68 -4.14 -15.78 0.25
C PHE A 68 -4.27 -14.61 -0.73
N PHE A 69 -4.32 -13.36 -0.28
CA PHE A 69 -4.29 -12.21 -1.20
C PHE A 69 -2.95 -12.09 -1.93
N ILE A 70 -1.81 -12.38 -1.27
CA ILE A 70 -0.49 -12.43 -1.93
C ILE A 70 -0.49 -13.51 -3.02
N LEU A 71 -0.99 -14.70 -2.70
CA LEU A 71 -1.07 -15.81 -3.65
C LEU A 71 -1.99 -15.45 -4.83
N ALA A 72 -3.18 -14.90 -4.57
CA ALA A 72 -4.09 -14.44 -5.61
C ALA A 72 -3.41 -13.39 -6.51
N GLY A 73 -2.72 -12.40 -5.93
CA GLY A 73 -1.97 -11.37 -6.67
C GLY A 73 -0.88 -11.97 -7.57
N ASN A 74 -0.11 -12.94 -7.07
CA ASN A 74 0.93 -13.62 -7.85
C ASN A 74 0.35 -14.47 -8.99
N ILE A 75 -0.76 -15.20 -8.74
CA ILE A 75 -1.49 -15.93 -9.79
C ILE A 75 -1.97 -14.95 -10.87
N MET A 76 -2.56 -13.84 -10.48
CA MET A 76 -3.10 -12.85 -11.42
C MET A 76 -2.02 -12.16 -12.24
N ASN A 77 -0.86 -11.90 -11.63
CA ASN A 77 0.28 -11.29 -12.32
C ASN A 77 0.81 -12.20 -13.45
N LYS A 78 1.01 -13.49 -13.17
CA LYS A 78 1.43 -14.49 -14.18
C LYS A 78 0.26 -14.91 -15.09
N GLY A 79 -0.98 -14.80 -14.61
CA GLY A 79 -2.22 -15.21 -15.25
C GLY A 79 -2.70 -14.34 -16.43
N GLY A 80 -1.89 -13.36 -16.88
CA GLY A 80 -2.22 -12.50 -18.01
C GLY A 80 -3.39 -11.54 -17.77
N ILE A 81 -3.81 -11.37 -16.50
CA ILE A 81 -4.88 -10.44 -16.10
C ILE A 81 -4.43 -9.01 -16.35
N ALA A 82 -3.14 -8.70 -16.06
CA ALA A 82 -2.55 -7.39 -16.29
C ALA A 82 -2.76 -6.87 -17.71
N VAL A 83 -2.49 -7.70 -18.73
CA VAL A 83 -2.65 -7.32 -20.15
C VAL A 83 -4.10 -6.96 -20.48
N ARG A 84 -5.07 -7.68 -19.91
CA ARG A 84 -6.51 -7.45 -20.16
C ARG A 84 -6.99 -6.15 -19.51
N LEU A 85 -6.52 -5.87 -18.31
CA LEU A 85 -6.80 -4.59 -17.63
C LEU A 85 -6.15 -3.40 -18.34
N ILE A 86 -4.93 -3.57 -18.87
CA ILE A 86 -4.28 -2.55 -19.72
C ILE A 86 -5.10 -2.27 -20.96
N ASN A 87 -5.56 -3.32 -21.66
CA ASN A 87 -6.37 -3.14 -22.85
C ASN A 87 -7.70 -2.45 -22.55
N LEU A 88 -8.33 -2.76 -21.43
CA LEU A 88 -9.54 -2.08 -20.95
C LEU A 88 -9.23 -0.60 -20.61
N ALA A 89 -8.16 -0.33 -19.88
CA ALA A 89 -7.72 1.02 -19.57
C ALA A 89 -7.43 1.82 -20.85
N LYS A 90 -6.76 1.22 -21.84
CA LYS A 90 -6.49 1.81 -23.15
C LYS A 90 -7.78 2.13 -23.92
N LEU A 91 -8.80 1.29 -23.80
CA LEU A 91 -10.10 1.56 -24.41
C LEU A 91 -10.77 2.79 -23.80
N ILE A 92 -10.70 2.95 -22.46
CA ILE A 92 -11.32 4.06 -21.74
C ILE A 92 -10.57 5.37 -22.01
N THR A 93 -9.26 5.36 -22.00
CA THR A 93 -8.41 6.56 -22.08
C THR A 93 -7.95 6.93 -23.48
N GLY A 94 -8.24 6.10 -24.47
CA GLY A 94 -7.66 6.15 -25.80
C GLY A 94 -7.85 7.44 -26.60
N ARG A 95 -8.75 8.35 -26.17
CA ARG A 95 -8.97 9.65 -26.81
C ARG A 95 -8.38 10.83 -26.03
N ALA A 96 -7.90 10.60 -24.82
CA ALA A 96 -7.37 11.68 -23.98
C ALA A 96 -5.96 12.11 -24.43
N PRO A 97 -5.58 13.37 -24.22
CA PRO A 97 -4.19 13.78 -24.35
C PRO A 97 -3.30 12.94 -23.46
N GLY A 98 -2.21 12.40 -24.02
CA GLY A 98 -1.35 11.45 -23.31
C GLY A 98 -2.01 10.09 -23.08
N ALA A 99 -2.80 9.60 -24.03
CA ALA A 99 -3.62 8.39 -23.91
C ALA A 99 -2.89 7.19 -23.28
N LEU A 100 -1.63 6.90 -23.65
CA LEU A 100 -0.87 5.79 -23.06
C LEU A 100 -0.49 6.06 -21.62
N ALA A 101 -0.07 7.28 -21.26
CA ALA A 101 0.23 7.65 -19.89
C ALA A 101 -1.06 7.63 -19.02
N GLN A 102 -2.20 8.08 -19.56
CA GLN A 102 -3.51 7.93 -18.90
C GLN A 102 -3.89 6.45 -18.71
N THR A 103 -3.59 5.62 -19.73
CA THR A 103 -3.75 4.17 -19.66
C THR A 103 -2.92 3.57 -18.52
N ASN A 104 -1.66 4.01 -18.39
CA ASN A 104 -0.78 3.55 -17.33
C ASN A 104 -1.36 3.84 -15.93
N ILE A 105 -1.89 5.05 -15.72
CA ILE A 105 -2.54 5.44 -14.45
C ILE A 105 -3.73 4.52 -14.16
N LEU A 106 -4.67 4.42 -15.08
CA LEU A 106 -5.88 3.63 -14.88
C LEU A 106 -5.57 2.13 -14.73
N ALA A 107 -4.59 1.62 -15.49
CA ALA A 107 -4.14 0.25 -15.38
C ALA A 107 -3.47 -0.03 -14.02
N ASN A 108 -2.65 0.90 -13.49
CA ASN A 108 -2.10 0.80 -12.14
C ASN A 108 -3.20 0.79 -11.07
N MET A 109 -4.21 1.63 -11.19
CA MET A 109 -5.36 1.64 -10.27
C MET A 109 -6.10 0.30 -10.29
N LEU A 110 -6.42 -0.23 -11.47
CA LEU A 110 -7.15 -1.49 -11.63
C LEU A 110 -6.32 -2.69 -11.23
N PHE A 111 -5.08 -2.80 -11.71
CA PHE A 111 -4.22 -3.93 -11.39
C PHE A 111 -3.72 -3.89 -9.95
N GLY A 112 -3.37 -2.72 -9.47
CA GLY A 112 -2.93 -2.52 -8.10
C GLY A 112 -4.00 -2.91 -7.08
N SER A 113 -5.27 -2.56 -7.35
CA SER A 113 -6.41 -2.95 -6.53
C SER A 113 -6.65 -4.47 -6.46
N ILE A 114 -6.12 -5.21 -7.43
CA ILE A 114 -6.22 -6.66 -7.44
C ILE A 114 -4.98 -7.29 -6.78
N SER A 115 -3.77 -6.76 -7.10
CA SER A 115 -2.51 -7.31 -6.60
C SER A 115 -2.19 -6.92 -5.16
N GLY A 116 -2.76 -5.82 -4.66
CA GLY A 116 -2.49 -5.26 -3.34
C GLY A 116 -1.02 -4.85 -3.12
N SER A 117 -0.27 -4.60 -4.22
CA SER A 117 1.17 -4.31 -4.18
C SER A 117 1.57 -3.24 -5.20
N GLY A 118 2.11 -2.12 -4.69
CA GLY A 118 2.60 -1.04 -5.55
C GLY A 118 3.83 -1.44 -6.39
N THR A 119 4.72 -2.24 -5.84
CA THR A 119 5.91 -2.74 -6.56
C THR A 119 5.53 -3.70 -7.68
N ALA A 120 4.55 -4.59 -7.45
CA ALA A 120 4.02 -5.48 -8.47
C ALA A 120 3.32 -4.70 -9.59
N ALA A 121 2.54 -3.68 -9.24
CA ALA A 121 1.88 -2.80 -10.21
C ALA A 121 2.91 -2.04 -11.06
N ALA A 122 3.90 -1.39 -10.44
CA ALA A 122 4.97 -0.70 -11.14
C ALA A 122 5.74 -1.61 -12.10
N SER A 123 6.03 -2.85 -11.68
CA SER A 123 6.72 -3.83 -12.50
C SER A 123 5.88 -4.28 -13.69
N ALA A 124 4.64 -4.68 -13.45
CA ALA A 124 3.74 -5.20 -14.48
C ALA A 124 3.40 -4.12 -15.52
N MET A 125 2.95 -2.95 -15.07
CA MET A 125 2.55 -1.87 -15.98
C MET A 125 3.76 -1.29 -16.72
N GLY A 126 4.87 -1.05 -16.02
CA GLY A 126 6.09 -0.51 -16.63
C GLY A 126 6.68 -1.44 -17.68
N SER A 127 6.67 -2.75 -17.47
CA SER A 127 7.18 -3.73 -18.43
C SER A 127 6.34 -3.87 -19.69
N ILE A 128 5.03 -3.65 -19.61
CA ILE A 128 4.10 -3.81 -20.74
C ILE A 128 3.88 -2.48 -21.46
N ILE A 129 3.60 -1.41 -20.72
CA ILE A 129 3.23 -0.11 -21.31
C ILE A 129 4.48 0.69 -21.70
N GLY A 130 5.56 0.63 -20.92
CA GLY A 130 6.78 1.40 -21.15
C GLY A 130 7.39 1.23 -22.55
N PRO A 131 7.56 0.02 -23.10
CA PRO A 131 8.02 -0.20 -24.47
C PRO A 131 7.08 0.45 -25.50
N ILE A 132 5.76 0.32 -25.33
CA ILE A 132 4.75 0.91 -26.24
C ILE A 132 4.82 2.43 -26.20
N GLU A 133 4.94 3.04 -25.02
CA GLU A 133 5.12 4.49 -24.89
C GLU A 133 6.37 4.97 -25.60
N LYS A 134 7.48 4.24 -25.45
CA LYS A 134 8.74 4.56 -26.15
C LYS A 134 8.61 4.50 -27.67
N GLU A 135 7.95 3.47 -28.22
CA GLU A 135 7.68 3.33 -29.65
C GLU A 135 6.78 4.46 -30.18
N GLU A 136 5.85 4.95 -29.37
CA GLU A 136 4.99 6.08 -29.71
C GLU A 136 5.65 7.46 -29.49
N GLY A 137 6.93 7.48 -29.04
CA GLY A 137 7.73 8.70 -28.92
C GLY A 137 7.55 9.44 -27.59
N TYR A 138 7.07 8.77 -26.55
CA TYR A 138 7.05 9.34 -25.20
C TYR A 138 8.47 9.38 -24.61
N ASP A 139 8.74 10.41 -23.82
CA ASP A 139 9.97 10.52 -23.04
C ASP A 139 10.02 9.38 -21.99
N PRO A 140 11.06 8.53 -21.98
CA PRO A 140 11.15 7.40 -21.05
C PRO A 140 11.13 7.84 -19.58
N ASN A 141 11.69 9.00 -19.23
CA ASN A 141 11.67 9.51 -17.86
C ASN A 141 10.25 9.92 -17.45
N PHE A 142 9.49 10.53 -18.39
CA PHE A 142 8.09 10.87 -18.16
C PHE A 142 7.24 9.59 -17.96
N SER A 143 7.40 8.60 -18.83
CA SER A 143 6.68 7.31 -18.73
C SER A 143 6.98 6.61 -17.42
N ALA A 144 8.25 6.55 -17.02
CA ALA A 144 8.66 5.95 -15.74
C ALA A 144 8.10 6.75 -14.54
N ALA A 145 8.12 8.09 -14.59
CA ALA A 145 7.57 8.92 -13.53
C ALA A 145 6.05 8.72 -13.36
N VAL A 146 5.29 8.62 -14.44
CA VAL A 146 3.85 8.31 -14.39
C VAL A 146 3.61 6.96 -13.73
N ASN A 147 4.33 5.92 -14.19
CA ASN A 147 4.19 4.58 -13.65
C ASN A 147 4.51 4.52 -12.14
N ILE A 148 5.63 5.13 -11.73
CA ILE A 148 6.06 5.18 -10.32
C ILE A 148 5.04 5.95 -9.47
N ALA A 149 4.63 7.15 -9.91
CA ALA A 149 3.71 7.99 -9.16
C ALA A 149 2.33 7.35 -8.94
N THR A 150 1.92 6.43 -9.81
CA THR A 150 0.54 5.88 -9.78
C THR A 150 0.46 4.45 -9.27
N ALA A 151 1.54 3.70 -9.29
CA ALA A 151 1.55 2.32 -8.80
C ALA A 151 1.06 2.15 -7.35
N PRO A 152 1.35 3.07 -6.39
CA PRO A 152 0.83 2.94 -5.02
C PRO A 152 -0.68 3.13 -4.88
N THR A 153 -1.41 3.62 -5.89
CA THR A 153 -2.87 3.72 -5.83
C THR A 153 -3.54 2.39 -5.52
N GLY A 154 -2.95 1.29 -5.98
CA GLY A 154 -3.44 -0.06 -5.70
C GLY A 154 -3.29 -0.52 -4.26
N LEU A 155 -2.53 0.20 -3.44
CA LEU A 155 -2.43 -0.04 -2.00
C LEU A 155 -3.56 0.67 -1.22
N LEU A 156 -4.16 1.69 -1.85
CA LEU A 156 -5.30 2.45 -1.30
C LEU A 156 -6.64 1.92 -1.81
N ILE A 157 -6.68 1.44 -3.05
CA ILE A 157 -7.90 0.85 -3.63
C ILE A 157 -7.95 -0.63 -3.25
N PRO A 158 -9.00 -1.11 -2.56
CA PRO A 158 -9.07 -2.49 -2.07
C PRO A 158 -9.13 -3.56 -3.18
N PRO A 159 -8.71 -4.80 -2.82
CA PRO A 159 -8.17 -5.24 -1.54
C PRO A 159 -6.72 -4.81 -1.29
N SER A 160 -6.39 -4.47 -0.05
CA SER A 160 -5.07 -3.97 0.33
C SER A 160 -4.52 -4.72 1.55
N ASN A 161 -3.35 -5.35 1.39
CA ASN A 161 -2.68 -6.07 2.47
C ASN A 161 -2.33 -5.16 3.66
N VAL A 162 -2.02 -3.90 3.38
CA VAL A 162 -1.66 -2.93 4.43
C VAL A 162 -2.89 -2.51 5.24
N MET A 163 -4.07 -2.41 4.62
CA MET A 163 -5.31 -2.16 5.35
C MET A 163 -5.65 -3.31 6.30
N ILE A 164 -5.38 -4.56 5.90
CA ILE A 164 -5.54 -5.73 6.76
C ILE A 164 -4.54 -5.67 7.92
N THR A 165 -3.28 -5.35 7.63
CA THR A 165 -2.24 -5.17 8.66
C THR A 165 -2.61 -4.06 9.64
N TYR A 166 -3.08 -2.91 9.13
CA TYR A 166 -3.55 -1.81 9.96
C TYR A 166 -4.72 -2.21 10.86
N SER A 167 -5.71 -2.94 10.31
CA SER A 167 -6.85 -3.46 11.08
C SER A 167 -6.41 -4.21 12.33
N LEU A 168 -5.38 -5.06 12.21
CA LEU A 168 -4.84 -5.84 13.31
C LEU A 168 -4.16 -4.97 14.38
N VAL A 169 -3.29 -4.06 13.95
CA VAL A 169 -2.47 -3.25 14.87
C VAL A 169 -3.28 -2.13 15.51
N SER A 170 -4.35 -1.69 14.87
CA SER A 170 -5.26 -0.66 15.39
C SER A 170 -6.27 -1.16 16.43
N GLY A 171 -6.17 -2.45 16.85
CA GLY A 171 -7.08 -3.04 17.82
C GLY A 171 -8.39 -3.55 17.22
N GLY A 172 -8.40 -3.93 15.93
CA GLY A 172 -9.56 -4.58 15.29
C GLY A 172 -10.46 -3.63 14.50
N THR A 173 -9.93 -2.53 13.96
CA THR A 173 -10.67 -1.68 13.02
C THR A 173 -11.19 -2.53 11.85
N SER A 174 -12.47 -2.41 11.51
CA SER A 174 -13.12 -3.23 10.48
C SER A 174 -12.40 -3.15 9.13
N VAL A 175 -12.00 -4.32 8.59
CA VAL A 175 -11.36 -4.42 7.26
C VAL A 175 -12.31 -3.95 6.17
N ALA A 176 -13.60 -4.32 6.24
CA ALA A 176 -14.61 -3.89 5.28
C ALA A 176 -14.76 -2.36 5.27
N ALA A 177 -14.79 -1.74 6.46
CA ALA A 177 -14.84 -0.29 6.59
C ALA A 177 -13.59 0.40 6.02
N LEU A 178 -12.39 -0.15 6.25
CA LEU A 178 -11.14 0.35 5.68
C LEU A 178 -11.14 0.23 4.15
N PHE A 179 -11.61 -0.89 3.62
CA PHE A 179 -11.73 -1.09 2.18
C PHE A 179 -12.64 -0.04 1.57
N MET A 180 -13.82 0.20 2.15
CA MET A 180 -14.71 1.26 1.68
C MET A 180 -14.09 2.65 1.77
N ALA A 181 -13.36 2.92 2.85
CA ALA A 181 -12.72 4.21 3.09
C ALA A 181 -11.58 4.52 2.11
N GLY A 182 -10.94 3.52 1.52
CA GLY A 182 -9.81 3.67 0.60
C GLY A 182 -10.18 4.07 -0.83
N TYR A 183 -11.43 3.81 -1.27
CA TYR A 183 -11.84 4.05 -2.67
C TYR A 183 -11.72 5.52 -3.09
N ILE A 184 -12.29 6.43 -2.31
CA ILE A 184 -12.30 7.87 -2.65
C ILE A 184 -10.88 8.44 -2.62
N PRO A 185 -10.07 8.24 -1.57
CA PRO A 185 -8.68 8.69 -1.55
C PRO A 185 -7.82 8.11 -2.68
N GLY A 186 -7.97 6.81 -2.98
CA GLY A 186 -7.26 6.16 -4.08
C GLY A 186 -7.67 6.71 -5.46
N ALA A 187 -8.97 6.93 -5.67
CA ALA A 187 -9.48 7.55 -6.89
C ALA A 187 -8.99 9.00 -7.05
N LEU A 188 -9.00 9.79 -5.97
CA LEU A 188 -8.48 11.17 -5.98
C LEU A 188 -6.98 11.22 -6.33
N TRP A 189 -6.18 10.28 -5.80
CA TRP A 189 -4.78 10.14 -6.20
C TRP A 189 -4.64 9.92 -7.71
N GLY A 190 -5.35 8.93 -8.25
CA GLY A 190 -5.34 8.63 -9.69
C GLY A 190 -5.78 9.83 -10.53
N ILE A 191 -6.88 10.50 -10.16
CA ILE A 191 -7.39 11.69 -10.85
C ILE A 191 -6.37 12.84 -10.81
N ALA A 192 -5.72 13.08 -9.67
CA ALA A 192 -4.68 14.11 -9.56
C ALA A 192 -3.52 13.84 -10.52
N CYS A 193 -3.06 12.58 -10.60
CA CYS A 193 -2.03 12.18 -11.56
C CYS A 193 -2.52 12.31 -13.01
N MET A 194 -3.78 11.95 -13.30
CA MET A 194 -4.38 12.13 -14.63
C MET A 194 -4.41 13.59 -15.07
N LEU A 195 -4.73 14.52 -14.15
CA LEU A 195 -4.70 15.95 -14.44
C LEU A 195 -3.29 16.45 -14.75
N VAL A 196 -2.28 15.99 -13.99
CA VAL A 196 -0.87 16.31 -14.27
C VAL A 196 -0.46 15.82 -15.66
N VAL A 197 -0.78 14.56 -15.98
CA VAL A 197 -0.51 13.97 -17.31
C VAL A 197 -1.22 14.74 -18.41
N TYR A 198 -2.48 15.10 -18.22
CA TYR A 198 -3.24 15.89 -19.21
C TYR A 198 -2.55 17.21 -19.55
N VAL A 199 -2.10 17.96 -18.55
CA VAL A 199 -1.41 19.24 -18.75
C VAL A 199 -0.07 19.05 -19.46
N ILE A 200 0.75 18.08 -19.05
CA ILE A 200 2.06 17.81 -19.64
C ILE A 200 1.90 17.29 -21.08
N ALA A 201 1.00 16.34 -21.29
CA ALA A 201 0.76 15.74 -22.61
C ALA A 201 0.24 16.76 -23.63
N LYS A 202 -0.63 17.69 -23.20
CA LYS A 202 -1.11 18.79 -24.06
C LYS A 202 0.05 19.70 -24.48
N LYS A 203 0.99 20.00 -23.57
CA LYS A 203 2.18 20.83 -23.86
C LYS A 203 3.17 20.11 -24.78
N LYS A 204 3.39 18.80 -24.58
CA LYS A 204 4.33 17.98 -25.38
C LYS A 204 3.72 17.43 -26.67
N GLY A 205 2.41 17.59 -26.88
CA GLY A 205 1.74 17.15 -28.13
C GLY A 205 1.52 15.63 -28.20
N TYR A 206 1.54 14.90 -27.05
CA TYR A 206 1.28 13.48 -27.03
C TYR A 206 -0.21 13.20 -27.34
N ARG A 207 -0.48 12.59 -28.50
CA ARG A 207 -1.83 12.26 -28.96
C ARG A 207 -1.97 10.76 -29.18
N ALA A 208 -3.19 10.24 -29.01
CA ALA A 208 -3.50 8.86 -29.36
C ALA A 208 -3.37 8.65 -30.88
N LYS A 209 -2.64 7.61 -31.28
CA LYS A 209 -2.47 7.24 -32.69
C LYS A 209 -3.51 6.22 -33.16
N ASN A 210 -3.99 5.36 -32.28
CA ASN A 210 -4.87 4.24 -32.61
C ASN A 210 -6.18 4.32 -31.84
N LEU A 211 -7.30 4.31 -32.56
CA LEU A 211 -8.65 4.17 -32.02
C LEU A 211 -9.14 2.74 -32.31
N PHE A 212 -9.75 2.11 -31.30
CA PHE A 212 -10.37 0.79 -31.46
C PHE A 212 -11.66 0.89 -32.27
N THR A 213 -11.89 -0.10 -33.12
CA THR A 213 -13.19 -0.29 -33.75
C THR A 213 -14.20 -0.78 -32.72
N ALA A 214 -15.52 -0.60 -32.98
CA ALA A 214 -16.57 -1.05 -32.08
C ALA A 214 -16.50 -2.56 -31.79
N LYS A 215 -16.10 -3.36 -32.79
CA LYS A 215 -15.93 -4.82 -32.66
C LYS A 215 -14.74 -5.18 -31.75
N GLU A 216 -13.62 -4.48 -31.86
CA GLU A 216 -12.45 -4.65 -31.00
C GLU A 216 -12.77 -4.20 -29.57
N ALA A 217 -13.48 -3.08 -29.40
CA ALA A 217 -13.94 -2.60 -28.12
C ALA A 217 -14.80 -3.63 -27.37
N GLY A 218 -15.78 -4.23 -28.06
CA GLY A 218 -16.60 -5.28 -27.51
C GLY A 218 -15.80 -6.50 -27.08
N LYS A 219 -14.81 -6.93 -27.87
CA LYS A 219 -13.92 -8.06 -27.54
C LYS A 219 -13.05 -7.74 -26.30
N ILE A 220 -12.50 -6.54 -26.21
CA ILE A 220 -11.69 -6.10 -25.06
C ILE A 220 -12.52 -6.13 -23.77
N VAL A 221 -13.74 -5.55 -23.82
CA VAL A 221 -14.64 -5.55 -22.65
C VAL A 221 -14.99 -6.96 -22.23
N LEU A 222 -15.34 -7.83 -23.19
CA LEU A 222 -15.68 -9.23 -22.89
C LEU A 222 -14.51 -10.02 -22.26
N GLN A 223 -13.28 -9.73 -22.70
CA GLN A 223 -12.08 -10.36 -22.14
C GLN A 223 -11.70 -9.82 -20.75
N ALA A 224 -12.02 -8.56 -20.47
CA ALA A 224 -11.74 -7.93 -19.17
C ALA A 224 -12.85 -8.22 -18.13
N LEU A 225 -14.07 -8.51 -18.57
CA LEU A 225 -15.22 -8.73 -17.70
C LEU A 225 -14.97 -9.77 -16.60
N PRO A 226 -14.38 -10.96 -16.85
CA PRO A 226 -14.09 -11.91 -15.79
C PRO A 226 -13.08 -11.37 -14.75
N CYS A 227 -12.12 -10.51 -15.16
CA CYS A 227 -11.20 -9.89 -14.22
C CYS A 227 -11.91 -8.87 -13.32
N LEU A 228 -12.84 -8.09 -13.87
CA LEU A 228 -13.64 -7.13 -13.10
C LEU A 228 -14.63 -7.85 -12.17
N LEU A 229 -15.21 -8.96 -12.60
CA LEU A 229 -16.09 -9.80 -11.77
C LEU A 229 -15.37 -10.32 -10.52
N LEU A 230 -14.09 -10.64 -10.60
CA LEU A 230 -13.28 -11.02 -9.44
C LEU A 230 -13.34 -9.93 -8.36
N ILE A 231 -13.12 -8.66 -8.75
CA ILE A 231 -13.15 -7.53 -7.81
C ILE A 231 -14.56 -7.42 -7.20
N VAL A 232 -15.59 -7.48 -8.03
CA VAL A 232 -16.99 -7.35 -7.58
C VAL A 232 -17.37 -8.49 -6.63
N ILE A 233 -17.00 -9.72 -6.93
CA ILE A 233 -17.31 -10.89 -6.09
C ILE A 233 -16.58 -10.79 -4.75
N VAL A 234 -15.28 -10.56 -4.77
CA VAL A 234 -14.47 -10.54 -3.53
C VAL A 234 -14.83 -9.33 -2.67
N ILE A 235 -14.75 -8.13 -3.24
CA ILE A 235 -14.99 -6.91 -2.47
C ILE A 235 -16.48 -6.77 -2.14
N GLY A 236 -17.36 -7.02 -3.09
CA GLY A 236 -18.80 -7.01 -2.83
C GLY A 236 -19.19 -8.03 -1.76
N GLY A 237 -18.66 -9.25 -1.82
CA GLY A 237 -18.91 -10.27 -0.79
C GLY A 237 -18.43 -9.86 0.61
N ILE A 238 -17.28 -9.19 0.71
CA ILE A 238 -16.77 -8.66 1.99
C ILE A 238 -17.65 -7.49 2.48
N ILE A 239 -18.00 -6.55 1.60
CA ILE A 239 -18.81 -5.38 1.94
C ILE A 239 -20.23 -5.78 2.35
N PHE A 240 -20.85 -6.72 1.67
CA PHE A 240 -22.20 -7.17 2.03
C PHE A 240 -22.21 -8.21 3.16
N GLY A 241 -21.04 -8.52 3.76
CA GLY A 241 -20.93 -9.46 4.88
C GLY A 241 -21.17 -10.92 4.50
N VAL A 242 -21.15 -11.25 3.20
CA VAL A 242 -21.23 -12.63 2.69
C VAL A 242 -19.95 -13.39 3.00
N PHE A 243 -18.81 -12.69 2.94
CA PHE A 243 -17.48 -13.23 3.23
C PHE A 243 -16.77 -12.37 4.27
N THR A 244 -16.02 -13.02 5.15
CA THR A 244 -14.92 -12.38 5.89
C THR A 244 -13.77 -12.04 4.93
N ALA A 245 -12.83 -11.19 5.35
CA ALA A 245 -11.64 -10.90 4.54
C ALA A 245 -10.84 -12.17 4.20
N THR A 246 -10.78 -13.13 5.12
CA THR A 246 -10.10 -14.41 4.93
C THR A 246 -10.82 -15.26 3.87
N GLU A 247 -12.13 -15.45 3.99
CA GLU A 247 -12.91 -16.21 3.01
C GLU A 247 -12.87 -15.55 1.62
N GLY A 248 -13.02 -14.21 1.56
CA GLY A 248 -12.89 -13.45 0.32
C GLY A 248 -11.52 -13.63 -0.35
N SER A 249 -10.45 -13.74 0.44
CA SER A 249 -9.10 -13.98 -0.09
C SER A 249 -8.95 -15.38 -0.69
N VAL A 250 -9.57 -16.40 -0.09
CA VAL A 250 -9.62 -17.77 -0.65
C VAL A 250 -10.41 -17.80 -1.95
N VAL A 251 -11.56 -17.12 -1.99
CA VAL A 251 -12.36 -16.96 -3.22
C VAL A 251 -11.52 -16.29 -4.31
N ALA A 252 -10.74 -15.26 -3.97
CA ALA A 252 -9.83 -14.62 -4.92
C ALA A 252 -8.79 -15.59 -5.49
N VAL A 253 -8.19 -16.46 -4.66
CA VAL A 253 -7.23 -17.48 -5.12
C VAL A 253 -7.90 -18.46 -6.07
N VAL A 254 -9.01 -19.06 -5.66
CA VAL A 254 -9.71 -20.07 -6.47
C VAL A 254 -10.17 -19.49 -7.80
N TYR A 255 -10.80 -18.33 -7.77
CA TYR A 255 -11.29 -17.67 -8.98
C TYR A 255 -10.16 -17.28 -9.93
N SER A 256 -9.08 -16.66 -9.40
CA SER A 256 -7.91 -16.27 -10.23
C SER A 256 -7.20 -17.48 -10.83
N LEU A 257 -7.12 -18.60 -10.09
CA LEU A 257 -6.56 -19.85 -10.56
C LEU A 257 -7.41 -20.44 -11.69
N CYS A 258 -8.74 -20.49 -11.51
CA CYS A 258 -9.68 -20.94 -12.54
C CYS A 258 -9.58 -20.08 -13.81
N LEU A 259 -9.54 -18.76 -13.68
CA LEU A 259 -9.38 -17.88 -14.82
C LEU A 259 -8.06 -18.13 -15.56
N SER A 260 -6.96 -18.23 -14.82
CA SER A 260 -5.62 -18.36 -15.40
C SER A 260 -5.36 -19.70 -16.06
N LEU A 261 -5.89 -20.80 -15.50
CA LEU A 261 -5.71 -22.16 -16.03
C LEU A 261 -6.69 -22.51 -17.14
N PHE A 262 -7.99 -22.24 -16.95
CA PHE A 262 -9.05 -22.76 -17.83
C PHE A 262 -9.53 -21.73 -18.84
N VAL A 263 -9.74 -20.48 -18.43
CA VAL A 263 -10.31 -19.45 -19.30
C VAL A 263 -9.22 -18.79 -20.16
N TYR A 264 -8.15 -18.33 -19.52
CA TYR A 264 -7.08 -17.61 -20.22
C TYR A 264 -5.95 -18.52 -20.67
N ARG A 265 -5.79 -19.68 -20.04
CA ARG A 265 -4.75 -20.66 -20.34
C ARG A 265 -3.35 -20.04 -20.37
N SER A 266 -3.11 -19.09 -19.49
CA SER A 266 -1.89 -18.29 -19.41
C SER A 266 -0.88 -18.84 -18.41
N ILE A 267 -1.31 -19.73 -17.51
CA ILE A 267 -0.46 -20.45 -16.56
C ILE A 267 -0.57 -21.93 -16.83
N THR A 268 0.55 -22.64 -16.73
CA THR A 268 0.61 -24.10 -16.78
C THR A 268 0.69 -24.67 -15.36
N ILE A 269 0.24 -25.93 -15.19
CA ILE A 269 0.32 -26.62 -13.87
C ILE A 269 1.77 -26.68 -13.36
N LYS A 270 2.76 -26.73 -14.27
CA LYS A 270 4.19 -26.76 -13.93
C LYS A 270 4.70 -25.46 -13.30
N GLU A 271 4.01 -24.35 -13.50
CA GLU A 271 4.38 -23.03 -12.94
C GLU A 271 3.79 -22.79 -11.54
N ILE A 272 2.76 -23.55 -11.15
CA ILE A 272 2.09 -23.42 -9.84
C ILE A 272 3.07 -23.55 -8.67
N PRO A 273 3.99 -24.56 -8.64
CA PRO A 273 4.95 -24.66 -7.53
C PRO A 273 5.82 -23.43 -7.36
N GLN A 274 6.23 -22.78 -8.46
CA GLN A 274 7.01 -21.54 -8.37
C GLN A 274 6.17 -20.37 -7.84
N ILE A 275 4.90 -20.26 -8.25
CA ILE A 275 3.97 -19.24 -7.75
C ILE A 275 3.75 -19.42 -6.24
N LEU A 276 3.57 -20.65 -5.79
CA LEU A 276 3.42 -20.98 -4.36
C LEU A 276 4.68 -20.63 -3.58
N LYS A 277 5.87 -20.96 -4.11
CA LYS A 277 7.14 -20.62 -3.50
C LYS A 277 7.31 -19.11 -3.35
N ASP A 278 7.11 -18.34 -4.43
CA ASP A 278 7.23 -16.88 -4.42
C ASP A 278 6.25 -16.25 -3.39
N SER A 279 5.04 -16.82 -3.31
CA SER A 279 4.02 -16.37 -2.36
C SER A 279 4.35 -16.71 -0.91
N ALA A 280 4.92 -17.90 -0.68
CA ALA A 280 5.33 -18.35 0.65
C ALA A 280 6.50 -17.51 1.19
N GLU A 281 7.46 -17.16 0.34
CA GLU A 281 8.59 -16.30 0.71
C GLU A 281 8.11 -14.91 1.15
N MET A 282 7.23 -14.27 0.36
CA MET A 282 6.66 -12.97 0.71
C MET A 282 5.82 -13.05 1.99
N THR A 283 4.99 -14.08 2.11
CA THR A 283 4.14 -14.31 3.28
C THR A 283 4.98 -14.48 4.55
N GLY A 284 6.04 -15.29 4.48
CA GLY A 284 6.93 -15.54 5.61
C GLY A 284 7.56 -14.26 6.15
N ILE A 285 8.04 -13.39 5.27
CA ILE A 285 8.61 -12.08 5.64
C ILE A 285 7.56 -11.22 6.35
N ILE A 286 6.35 -11.12 5.81
CA ILE A 286 5.31 -10.24 6.37
C ILE A 286 4.80 -10.78 7.71
N ILE A 287 4.51 -12.08 7.82
CA ILE A 287 4.02 -12.68 9.06
C ILE A 287 5.08 -12.61 10.16
N PHE A 288 6.35 -12.88 9.84
CA PHE A 288 7.44 -12.73 10.78
C PHE A 288 7.56 -11.30 11.29
N LEU A 289 7.45 -10.32 10.39
CA LEU A 289 7.48 -8.91 10.74
C LEU A 289 6.30 -8.53 11.68
N ILE A 290 5.10 -9.02 11.41
CA ILE A 290 3.92 -8.80 12.26
C ILE A 290 4.14 -9.40 13.65
N GLY A 291 4.64 -10.63 13.73
CA GLY A 291 4.94 -11.27 14.99
C GLY A 291 5.93 -10.47 15.85
N VAL A 292 7.03 -10.06 15.23
CA VAL A 292 8.07 -9.28 15.92
C VAL A 292 7.57 -7.88 16.30
N SER A 293 6.77 -7.23 15.45
CA SER A 293 6.20 -5.92 15.79
C SER A 293 5.22 -5.97 16.97
N SER A 294 4.64 -7.15 17.24
CA SER A 294 3.79 -7.35 18.42
C SER A 294 4.59 -7.22 19.73
N ILE A 295 5.88 -7.58 19.75
CA ILE A 295 6.76 -7.29 20.89
C ILE A 295 6.85 -5.79 21.10
N MET A 296 7.16 -5.05 20.04
CA MET A 296 7.33 -3.61 20.11
C MET A 296 6.05 -2.91 20.58
N SER A 297 4.90 -3.27 20.02
CA SER A 297 3.60 -2.72 20.43
C SER A 297 3.34 -2.96 21.92
N TRP A 298 3.65 -4.17 22.42
CA TRP A 298 3.53 -4.49 23.83
C TRP A 298 4.49 -3.68 24.71
N VAL A 299 5.77 -3.60 24.34
CA VAL A 299 6.78 -2.81 25.08
C VAL A 299 6.35 -1.35 25.15
N MET A 300 5.91 -0.77 24.04
CA MET A 300 5.46 0.63 24.00
C MET A 300 4.25 0.87 24.91
N ALA A 301 3.27 -0.04 24.88
CA ALA A 301 2.10 0.06 25.75
C ALA A 301 2.48 -0.10 27.24
N PHE A 302 3.34 -1.07 27.55
CA PHE A 302 3.78 -1.36 28.92
C PHE A 302 4.60 -0.20 29.52
N THR A 303 5.44 0.43 28.72
CA THR A 303 6.30 1.56 29.15
C THR A 303 5.63 2.93 29.00
N ASN A 304 4.36 3.00 28.54
CA ASN A 304 3.61 4.23 28.31
C ASN A 304 4.26 5.21 27.32
N ILE A 305 5.02 4.72 26.35
CA ILE A 305 5.62 5.54 25.27
C ILE A 305 4.57 6.35 24.51
N PRO A 306 3.38 5.80 24.09
CA PRO A 306 2.36 6.59 23.40
C PRO A 306 1.92 7.83 24.17
N THR A 307 1.81 7.76 25.49
CA THR A 307 1.46 8.91 26.34
C THR A 307 2.57 9.96 26.35
N LEU A 308 3.84 9.53 26.37
CA LEU A 308 4.98 10.43 26.27
C LEU A 308 4.98 11.18 24.93
N VAL A 309 4.77 10.45 23.81
CA VAL A 309 4.70 11.05 22.46
C VAL A 309 3.51 12.00 22.35
N SER A 310 2.35 11.62 22.89
CA SER A 310 1.16 12.47 22.92
C SER A 310 1.43 13.77 23.66
N SER A 311 2.00 13.71 24.86
CA SER A 311 2.33 14.91 25.64
C SER A 311 3.37 15.77 24.95
N ALA A 312 4.37 15.18 24.29
CA ALA A 312 5.36 15.90 23.51
C ALA A 312 4.74 16.63 22.30
N LEU A 313 3.86 15.97 21.55
CA LEU A 313 3.15 16.60 20.43
C LEU A 313 2.22 17.72 20.89
N LEU A 314 1.46 17.50 21.98
CA LEU A 314 0.57 18.52 22.57
C LEU A 314 1.33 19.69 23.18
N SER A 315 2.59 19.51 23.62
CA SER A 315 3.43 20.61 24.07
C SER A 315 3.87 21.55 22.96
N VAL A 316 3.97 21.04 21.71
CA VAL A 316 4.28 21.86 20.53
C VAL A 316 3.08 22.70 20.10
N SER A 317 1.88 22.12 20.13
CA SER A 317 0.64 22.82 19.78
C SER A 317 -0.59 22.10 20.35
N SER A 318 -1.59 22.86 20.78
CA SER A 318 -2.92 22.33 21.09
C SER A 318 -3.86 22.28 19.86
N ASN A 319 -3.40 22.83 18.72
CA ASN A 319 -4.20 22.90 17.51
C ASN A 319 -4.15 21.56 16.76
N LYS A 320 -5.31 20.91 16.59
CA LYS A 320 -5.46 19.66 15.86
C LYS A 320 -4.84 19.69 14.46
N ILE A 321 -5.00 20.82 13.74
CA ILE A 321 -4.46 20.98 12.37
C ILE A 321 -2.94 20.87 12.39
N VAL A 322 -2.29 21.54 13.33
CA VAL A 322 -0.82 21.53 13.45
C VAL A 322 -0.30 20.15 13.84
N ILE A 323 -0.98 19.46 14.77
CA ILE A 323 -0.57 18.12 15.20
C ILE A 323 -0.69 17.13 14.04
N LEU A 324 -1.80 17.14 13.30
CA LEU A 324 -1.97 16.27 12.14
C LEU A 324 -0.96 16.58 11.04
N LEU A 325 -0.58 17.84 10.84
CA LEU A 325 0.49 18.21 9.91
C LEU A 325 1.84 17.65 10.36
N LEU A 326 2.19 17.78 11.65
CA LEU A 326 3.42 17.23 12.21
C LEU A 326 3.47 15.71 12.05
N ILE A 327 2.38 15.00 12.35
CA ILE A 327 2.27 13.55 12.14
C ILE A 327 2.49 13.21 10.67
N ASN A 328 1.86 13.94 9.74
CA ASN A 328 2.07 13.72 8.31
C ASN A 328 3.53 13.92 7.89
N VAL A 329 4.19 14.95 8.38
CA VAL A 329 5.62 15.23 8.09
C VAL A 329 6.50 14.09 8.61
N ILE A 330 6.27 13.63 9.85
CA ILE A 330 7.02 12.50 10.44
C ILE A 330 6.81 11.24 9.60
N LEU A 331 5.56 10.92 9.25
CA LEU A 331 5.24 9.74 8.45
C LEU A 331 5.83 9.81 7.04
N LEU A 332 5.87 10.99 6.41
CA LEU A 332 6.55 11.21 5.12
C LEU A 332 8.05 10.92 5.24
N ILE A 333 8.73 11.47 6.25
CA ILE A 333 10.15 11.24 6.48
C ILE A 333 10.41 9.75 6.70
N VAL A 334 9.66 9.12 7.61
CA VAL A 334 9.81 7.70 7.91
C VAL A 334 9.55 6.82 6.69
N GLY A 335 8.49 7.12 5.94
CA GLY A 335 8.13 6.37 4.73
C GLY A 335 9.21 6.39 3.65
N THR A 336 10.12 7.38 3.67
CA THR A 336 11.25 7.40 2.71
C THR A 336 12.33 6.36 3.03
N PHE A 337 12.44 5.93 4.30
CA PHE A 337 13.48 5.01 4.78
C PHE A 337 12.98 3.59 5.01
N MET A 338 11.67 3.41 5.19
CA MET A 338 11.06 2.14 5.56
C MET A 338 9.96 1.76 4.56
N ASP A 339 9.83 0.45 4.34
CA ASP A 339 8.69 -0.05 3.59
C ASP A 339 7.38 0.17 4.37
N MET A 340 6.27 0.15 3.65
CA MET A 340 4.95 0.52 4.15
C MET A 340 4.46 -0.37 5.29
N THR A 341 4.66 -1.70 5.19
CA THR A 341 4.19 -2.63 6.22
C THR A 341 4.88 -2.43 7.57
N PRO A 342 6.23 -2.39 7.65
CA PRO A 342 6.90 -2.08 8.91
C PRO A 342 6.53 -0.70 9.46
N ALA A 343 6.44 0.32 8.61
CA ALA A 343 6.07 1.65 9.05
C ALA A 343 4.65 1.67 9.66
N CYS A 344 3.69 0.99 9.02
CA CYS A 344 2.34 0.82 9.56
C CYS A 344 2.35 0.15 10.94
N LEU A 345 3.10 -0.95 11.09
CA LEU A 345 3.20 -1.71 12.33
C LEU A 345 3.82 -0.91 13.49
N ILE A 346 4.81 -0.07 13.18
CA ILE A 346 5.55 0.74 14.17
C ILE A 346 4.74 1.97 14.59
N PHE A 347 4.22 2.71 13.62
CA PHE A 347 3.68 4.05 13.87
C PHE A 347 2.20 4.07 14.20
N THR A 348 1.44 3.00 13.88
CA THR A 348 0.04 2.90 14.32
C THR A 348 -0.09 2.96 15.85
N PRO A 349 0.57 2.13 16.64
CA PRO A 349 0.43 2.19 18.11
C PRO A 349 1.00 3.47 18.73
N ILE A 350 1.84 4.23 18.00
CA ILE A 350 2.37 5.51 18.46
C ILE A 350 1.36 6.64 18.22
N PHE A 351 0.84 6.78 17.00
CA PHE A 351 0.06 7.94 16.60
C PHE A 351 -1.46 7.74 16.72
N LEU A 352 -1.96 6.50 16.64
CA LEU A 352 -3.39 6.25 16.76
C LEU A 352 -3.98 6.75 18.10
N PRO A 353 -3.36 6.50 19.27
CA PRO A 353 -3.84 7.04 20.54
C PRO A 353 -3.88 8.58 20.55
N VAL A 354 -2.88 9.24 19.98
CA VAL A 354 -2.84 10.70 19.85
C VAL A 354 -4.00 11.21 19.01
N CYS A 355 -4.20 10.62 17.84
CA CYS A 355 -5.25 11.03 16.91
C CYS A 355 -6.65 10.75 17.46
N THR A 356 -6.86 9.64 18.17
CA THR A 356 -8.15 9.33 18.82
C THR A 356 -8.45 10.29 19.97
N ALA A 357 -7.44 10.68 20.74
CA ALA A 357 -7.58 11.72 21.77
C ALA A 357 -7.98 13.08 21.18
N LEU A 358 -7.60 13.37 19.93
CA LEU A 358 -8.02 14.55 19.16
C LEU A 358 -9.40 14.38 18.47
N GLY A 359 -10.13 13.30 18.77
CA GLY A 359 -11.44 12.99 18.18
C GLY A 359 -11.36 12.56 16.70
N MET A 360 -10.24 11.97 16.26
CA MET A 360 -10.13 11.39 14.93
C MET A 360 -10.61 9.94 14.92
N ASN A 361 -11.43 9.58 13.94
CA ASN A 361 -11.89 8.21 13.76
C ASN A 361 -10.74 7.29 13.36
N THR A 362 -10.71 6.05 13.87
CA THR A 362 -9.65 5.05 13.62
C THR A 362 -9.52 4.70 12.14
N ILE A 363 -10.65 4.62 11.41
CA ILE A 363 -10.66 4.35 9.97
C ILE A 363 -10.03 5.51 9.21
N HIS A 364 -10.41 6.75 9.54
CA HIS A 364 -9.85 7.95 8.91
C HIS A 364 -8.34 8.06 9.13
N PHE A 365 -7.87 7.85 10.37
CA PHE A 365 -6.44 7.82 10.67
C PHE A 365 -5.72 6.74 9.85
N GLY A 366 -6.28 5.54 9.75
CA GLY A 366 -5.71 4.45 8.97
C GLY A 366 -5.53 4.82 7.51
N ILE A 367 -6.54 5.40 6.88
CA ILE A 367 -6.46 5.84 5.48
C ILE A 367 -5.45 6.98 5.30
N MET A 368 -5.45 7.98 6.18
CA MET A 368 -4.47 9.06 6.17
C MET A 368 -3.04 8.52 6.25
N MET A 369 -2.78 7.61 7.20
CA MET A 369 -1.46 7.02 7.40
C MET A 369 -1.04 6.17 6.20
N ILE A 370 -1.92 5.30 5.70
CA ILE A 370 -1.64 4.45 4.53
C ILE A 370 -1.36 5.31 3.31
N PHE A 371 -2.16 6.36 3.07
CA PHE A 371 -1.95 7.31 1.98
C PHE A 371 -0.57 7.97 2.07
N ASN A 372 -0.19 8.43 3.26
CA ASN A 372 1.09 9.06 3.53
C ASN A 372 2.26 8.11 3.28
N LEU A 373 2.19 6.89 3.80
CA LEU A 373 3.21 5.87 3.61
C LEU A 373 3.34 5.43 2.14
N CYS A 374 2.24 5.44 1.37
CA CYS A 374 2.27 5.24 -0.08
C CYS A 374 3.17 6.27 -0.78
N ILE A 375 3.14 7.55 -0.36
CA ILE A 375 4.06 8.57 -0.88
C ILE A 375 5.51 8.20 -0.55
N GLY A 376 5.76 7.67 0.64
CA GLY A 376 7.08 7.18 1.05
C GLY A 376 7.65 6.14 0.08
N THR A 377 6.83 5.20 -0.42
CA THR A 377 7.29 4.15 -1.34
C THR A 377 7.81 4.66 -2.68
N ILE A 378 7.48 5.88 -3.06
CA ILE A 378 7.91 6.52 -4.30
C ILE A 378 8.95 7.63 -4.08
N THR A 379 9.37 7.83 -2.82
CA THR A 379 10.28 8.92 -2.42
C THR A 379 11.68 8.37 -2.09
N PRO A 380 12.78 8.98 -2.61
CA PRO A 380 14.13 8.64 -2.17
C PRO A 380 14.32 8.85 -0.65
N PRO A 381 15.26 8.18 0.04
CA PRO A 381 16.35 7.36 -0.52
C PRO A 381 16.01 5.89 -0.75
N VAL A 382 15.02 5.30 -0.09
CA VAL A 382 14.74 3.85 -0.22
C VAL A 382 13.62 3.56 -1.22
N GLY A 383 12.50 4.27 -1.20
CA GLY A 383 11.37 4.18 -2.14
C GLY A 383 11.21 2.87 -2.92
N THR A 384 10.64 1.83 -2.33
CA THR A 384 10.60 0.48 -2.94
C THR A 384 9.96 0.47 -4.33
N THR A 385 8.89 1.21 -4.51
CA THR A 385 8.22 1.36 -5.82
C THR A 385 9.03 2.20 -6.79
N LEU A 386 9.75 3.22 -6.29
CA LEU A 386 10.66 4.05 -7.09
C LEU A 386 11.75 3.20 -7.75
N PHE A 387 12.45 2.38 -6.95
CA PHE A 387 13.54 1.53 -7.47
C PHE A 387 13.05 0.52 -8.50
N VAL A 388 11.89 -0.10 -8.26
CA VAL A 388 11.29 -1.04 -9.22
C VAL A 388 10.94 -0.33 -10.52
N GLY A 389 10.28 0.83 -10.44
CA GLY A 389 9.87 1.59 -11.62
C GLY A 389 11.05 2.11 -12.44
N VAL A 390 12.12 2.58 -11.79
CA VAL A 390 13.37 3.00 -12.44
C VAL A 390 14.05 1.83 -13.15
N LYS A 391 14.15 0.67 -12.48
CA LYS A 391 14.75 -0.54 -13.05
C LYS A 391 13.98 -1.03 -14.29
N VAL A 392 12.65 -1.06 -14.20
CA VAL A 392 11.78 -1.51 -15.31
C VAL A 392 11.78 -0.50 -16.45
N GLY A 393 11.73 0.81 -16.14
CA GLY A 393 11.80 1.89 -17.11
C GLY A 393 13.18 2.06 -17.76
N LYS A 394 14.22 1.40 -17.22
CA LYS A 394 15.64 1.53 -17.66
C LYS A 394 16.10 2.99 -17.69
N VAL A 395 15.78 3.75 -16.67
CA VAL A 395 16.07 5.17 -16.52
C VAL A 395 16.89 5.43 -15.25
N GLN A 396 17.43 6.65 -15.11
CA GLN A 396 18.19 7.06 -13.92
C GLN A 396 17.27 7.71 -12.87
N ILE A 397 17.55 7.46 -11.58
CA ILE A 397 16.73 8.00 -10.48
C ILE A 397 16.69 9.52 -10.52
N GLU A 398 17.83 10.17 -10.73
CA GLU A 398 17.99 11.63 -10.71
C GLU A 398 17.15 12.33 -11.79
N THR A 399 17.04 11.71 -12.97
CA THR A 399 16.26 12.26 -14.09
C THR A 399 14.77 12.06 -13.89
N VAL A 400 14.36 10.90 -13.38
CA VAL A 400 12.96 10.58 -13.09
C VAL A 400 12.45 11.39 -11.90
N PHE A 401 13.28 11.58 -10.86
CA PHE A 401 12.89 12.32 -9.67
C PHE A 401 12.46 13.76 -9.99
N LYS A 402 13.15 14.42 -10.91
CA LYS A 402 12.74 15.76 -11.40
C LYS A 402 11.33 15.75 -12.01
N GLN A 403 10.98 14.69 -12.72
CA GLN A 403 9.64 14.53 -13.29
C GLN A 403 8.60 14.20 -12.21
N LEU A 404 9.00 13.43 -11.18
CA LEU A 404 8.14 13.05 -10.06
C LEU A 404 7.72 14.24 -9.19
N LEU A 405 8.52 15.30 -9.10
CA LEU A 405 8.22 16.46 -8.24
C LEU A 405 6.84 17.07 -8.51
N VAL A 406 6.40 17.12 -9.78
CA VAL A 406 5.08 17.64 -10.13
C VAL A 406 3.97 16.73 -9.62
N TYR A 407 4.19 15.40 -9.70
CA TYR A 407 3.25 14.42 -9.15
C TYR A 407 3.22 14.47 -7.63
N PHE A 408 4.37 14.60 -6.98
CA PHE A 408 4.43 14.81 -5.51
C PHE A 408 3.61 16.00 -5.06
N ALA A 409 3.73 17.14 -5.74
CA ALA A 409 2.94 18.32 -5.41
C ALA A 409 1.42 18.03 -5.50
N ALA A 410 0.97 17.38 -6.58
CA ALA A 410 -0.43 17.02 -6.76
C ALA A 410 -0.91 16.02 -5.71
N ILE A 411 -0.13 14.97 -5.45
CA ILE A 411 -0.46 13.91 -4.48
C ILE A 411 -0.45 14.49 -3.05
N PHE A 412 0.48 15.38 -2.72
CA PHE A 412 0.54 16.04 -1.43
C PHE A 412 -0.70 16.91 -1.16
N VAL A 413 -1.20 17.61 -2.17
CA VAL A 413 -2.48 18.35 -2.07
C VAL A 413 -3.63 17.39 -1.75
N VAL A 414 -3.69 16.25 -2.41
CA VAL A 414 -4.70 15.21 -2.10
C VAL A 414 -4.53 14.67 -0.68
N LEU A 415 -3.29 14.42 -0.23
CA LEU A 415 -3.01 14.01 1.16
C LEU A 415 -3.58 15.04 2.16
N MET A 416 -3.39 16.33 1.91
CA MET A 416 -3.94 17.37 2.78
C MET A 416 -5.47 17.35 2.80
N PHE A 417 -6.13 17.17 1.65
CA PHE A 417 -7.57 17.00 1.61
C PHE A 417 -8.03 15.76 2.38
N VAL A 418 -7.38 14.62 2.18
CA VAL A 418 -7.69 13.39 2.91
C VAL A 418 -7.47 13.55 4.42
N THR A 419 -6.43 14.27 4.84
CA THR A 419 -6.14 14.51 6.26
C THR A 419 -7.19 15.38 6.94
N TYR A 420 -7.60 16.48 6.29
CA TYR A 420 -8.44 17.51 6.92
C TYR A 420 -9.92 17.40 6.59
N ILE A 421 -10.30 16.59 5.61
CA ILE A 421 -11.71 16.37 5.23
C ILE A 421 -12.09 14.92 5.53
N PRO A 422 -12.58 14.60 6.76
CA PRO A 422 -12.92 13.24 7.15
C PRO A 422 -13.95 12.57 6.23
N ALA A 423 -14.81 13.36 5.61
CA ALA A 423 -15.81 12.86 4.68
C ALA A 423 -15.21 12.07 3.51
N LEU A 424 -14.01 12.41 3.04
CA LEU A 424 -13.35 11.70 1.94
C LEU A 424 -13.04 10.24 2.28
N SER A 425 -12.79 9.94 3.54
CA SER A 425 -12.52 8.57 4.01
C SER A 425 -13.78 7.94 4.65
N LEU A 426 -14.65 8.72 5.28
CA LEU A 426 -15.72 8.20 6.12
C LEU A 426 -17.09 8.18 5.43
N TRP A 427 -17.27 8.90 4.32
CA TRP A 427 -18.57 9.01 3.65
C TRP A 427 -19.08 7.64 3.16
N LEU A 428 -18.23 6.88 2.48
CA LEU A 428 -18.59 5.58 1.92
C LEU A 428 -18.86 4.53 3.03
N PRO A 429 -17.97 4.36 4.04
CA PRO A 429 -18.26 3.50 5.20
C PRO A 429 -19.55 3.88 5.94
N LYS A 430 -19.82 5.17 6.09
CA LYS A 430 -21.06 5.66 6.74
C LYS A 430 -22.30 5.31 5.93
N MET A 431 -22.28 5.48 4.60
CA MET A 431 -23.39 5.10 3.73
C MET A 431 -23.71 3.61 3.79
N MET A 432 -22.69 2.77 4.02
CA MET A 432 -22.83 1.32 4.09
C MET A 432 -23.08 0.81 5.52
N GLY A 433 -23.24 1.70 6.51
CA GLY A 433 -23.57 1.33 7.90
C GLY A 433 -22.42 0.75 8.72
N TYR A 434 -21.17 1.04 8.36
CA TYR A 434 -19.99 0.59 9.12
C TYR A 434 -19.52 1.57 10.21
N ILE A 435 -20.12 2.75 10.24
CA ILE A 435 -19.88 3.82 11.23
C ILE A 435 -21.20 4.45 11.62
#